data_a0e671a9608086d03afac43870ed51af
#
_entry.id   a0e671a9608086d03afac43870ed51af
#
_cell.length_a   1.000
_cell.length_b   1.000
_cell.length_c   1.000
_cell.angle_alpha   90.00
_cell.angle_beta   90.00
_cell.angle_gamma   90.00
#
_symmetry.space_group_name_H-M   'P 1'
#
loop_
_entity.id
_entity.type
_entity.pdbx_description
1 polymer ?
#
loop_
_entity_poly.entity_id
_entity_poly.type
_entity_poly.pdbx_seq_one_letter_code
_entity_poly.pdbx_strand_id
1 'polypeptide(L)'
;MTRLYADPAFADLLADLDRLFERQTCRVIKDQRKIKVGRVTVKLSGEERALYVKRYNPFSFRYRIFSLIGRSGALRSLRGACVLAEASIPTAAPLAAVEERLFGMLSKSFFVSEEIAGGQTADSYWIEQLRDRRGAQGFRFRRAFLDGLASLFRSLHARAIYHNDLKDANIMAVSMDNDGSVKFFLLDLEGVQRCRRLTHRRRVKNIVQIYRTLGTHLSRSEQLFFLKCYLSTSFGSGRLKRDLIRDILKRASRVDAVKESYVR
;
A
#
# COMPACT_ATOMS: atom_id res chain seq x y z
N MET A 1 -6.78 -3.84 -21.01
CA MET A 1 -7.23 -4.86 -20.07
C MET A 1 -7.90 -6.06 -20.77
N THR A 2 -8.78 -5.86 -21.71
CA THR A 2 -9.60 -6.93 -22.35
C THR A 2 -8.79 -8.03 -23.06
N ARG A 3 -7.60 -7.76 -23.62
CA ARG A 3 -6.80 -8.75 -24.34
C ARG A 3 -6.10 -9.80 -23.45
N LEU A 4 -5.77 -9.47 -22.21
CA LEU A 4 -5.12 -10.39 -21.27
C LEU A 4 -6.04 -11.54 -20.83
N TYR A 5 -7.31 -11.25 -20.64
CA TYR A 5 -8.30 -12.25 -20.18
C TYR A 5 -8.68 -13.26 -21.28
N ALA A 6 -8.41 -12.95 -22.54
CA ALA A 6 -8.63 -13.82 -23.66
C ALA A 6 -7.39 -14.71 -24.00
N ASP A 7 -6.27 -14.54 -23.30
CA ASP A 7 -5.05 -15.33 -23.52
C ASP A 7 -5.16 -16.69 -22.81
N PRO A 8 -5.12 -17.81 -23.52
CA PRO A 8 -5.10 -19.15 -22.93
C PRO A 8 -3.98 -19.31 -21.87
N ALA A 9 -2.79 -18.74 -22.15
CA ALA A 9 -1.68 -18.79 -21.19
C ALA A 9 -1.99 -18.10 -19.85
N PHE A 10 -2.88 -17.12 -19.84
CA PHE A 10 -3.35 -16.50 -18.59
C PHE A 10 -4.30 -17.43 -17.83
N ALA A 11 -5.20 -18.15 -18.52
CA ALA A 11 -6.07 -19.14 -17.91
C ALA A 11 -5.26 -20.29 -17.29
N ASP A 12 -4.25 -20.81 -18.03
CA ASP A 12 -3.35 -21.85 -17.54
C ASP A 12 -2.53 -21.39 -16.32
N LEU A 13 -2.09 -20.14 -16.32
CA LEU A 13 -1.40 -19.53 -15.16
C LEU A 13 -2.30 -19.48 -13.93
N LEU A 14 -3.58 -19.19 -14.09
CA LEU A 14 -4.54 -19.11 -12.98
C LEU A 14 -4.98 -20.49 -12.46
N ALA A 15 -4.84 -21.55 -13.28
CA ALA A 15 -5.24 -22.92 -12.91
C ALA A 15 -4.37 -23.49 -11.78
N ASP A 16 -3.09 -23.12 -11.70
CA ASP A 16 -2.19 -23.58 -10.62
C ASP A 16 -1.20 -22.47 -10.23
N LEU A 17 -1.68 -21.56 -9.38
CA LEU A 17 -0.90 -20.42 -8.88
C LEU A 17 0.17 -20.83 -7.87
N ASP A 18 0.09 -21.99 -7.24
CA ASP A 18 1.14 -22.48 -6.34
C ASP A 18 2.41 -22.84 -7.09
N ARG A 19 2.30 -23.43 -8.27
CA ARG A 19 3.47 -23.74 -9.12
C ARG A 19 4.27 -22.50 -9.51
N LEU A 20 3.67 -21.32 -9.48
CA LEU A 20 4.40 -20.09 -9.74
C LEU A 20 5.52 -19.84 -8.74
N PHE A 21 5.33 -20.26 -7.48
CA PHE A 21 6.34 -20.12 -6.42
C PHE A 21 7.52 -21.11 -6.56
N GLU A 22 7.35 -22.15 -7.39
CA GLU A 22 8.37 -23.18 -7.65
C GLU A 22 9.20 -22.87 -8.90
N ARG A 23 8.76 -21.92 -9.73
CA ARG A 23 9.48 -21.54 -10.96
C ARG A 23 10.82 -20.88 -10.64
N GLN A 24 11.84 -21.17 -11.42
CA GLN A 24 13.16 -20.51 -11.34
C GLN A 24 13.05 -18.98 -11.55
N THR A 25 12.04 -18.52 -12.30
CA THR A 25 11.75 -17.09 -12.52
C THR A 25 11.04 -16.43 -11.33
N CYS A 26 10.72 -17.18 -10.26
CA CYS A 26 10.06 -16.66 -9.10
C CYS A 26 11.05 -16.29 -7.99
N ARG A 27 11.07 -15.01 -7.63
CA ARG A 27 11.74 -14.52 -6.43
C ARG A 27 10.73 -14.42 -5.29
N VAL A 28 10.86 -15.29 -4.30
CA VAL A 28 10.03 -15.19 -3.07
C VAL A 28 10.49 -14.00 -2.25
N ILE A 29 9.60 -13.04 -2.01
CA ILE A 29 9.86 -11.79 -1.29
C ILE A 29 9.48 -11.94 0.19
N LYS A 30 8.41 -12.69 0.45
CA LYS A 30 7.90 -12.92 1.78
C LYS A 30 7.36 -14.33 1.88
N ASP A 31 7.77 -15.08 2.91
CA ASP A 31 7.21 -16.39 3.23
C ASP A 31 6.91 -16.44 4.72
N GLN A 32 5.64 -16.33 5.06
CA GLN A 32 5.14 -16.37 6.42
C GLN A 32 3.92 -17.29 6.50
N ARG A 33 3.64 -17.86 7.67
CA ARG A 33 2.52 -18.78 7.89
C ARG A 33 1.19 -18.30 7.27
N LYS A 34 0.92 -16.99 7.34
CA LYS A 34 -0.35 -16.39 6.87
C LYS A 34 -0.31 -15.94 5.42
N ILE A 35 0.86 -15.53 4.93
CA ILE A 35 1.00 -14.84 3.64
C ILE A 35 2.33 -15.25 3.02
N LYS A 36 2.28 -15.61 1.74
CA LYS A 36 3.46 -15.76 0.87
C LYS A 36 3.35 -14.79 -0.30
N VAL A 37 4.45 -14.10 -0.63
CA VAL A 37 4.50 -13.16 -1.75
C VAL A 37 5.68 -13.51 -2.63
N GLY A 38 5.43 -13.68 -3.92
CA GLY A 38 6.43 -13.91 -4.94
C GLY A 38 6.33 -12.89 -6.06
N ARG A 39 7.48 -12.48 -6.60
CA ARG A 39 7.61 -11.80 -7.87
C ARG A 39 7.98 -12.83 -8.91
N VAL A 40 7.18 -12.96 -9.95
CA VAL A 40 7.40 -13.95 -11.03
C VAL A 40 7.38 -13.25 -12.38
N THR A 41 8.31 -13.63 -13.26
CA THR A 41 8.28 -13.21 -14.67
C THR A 41 7.61 -14.30 -15.49
N VAL A 42 6.59 -13.93 -16.25
CA VAL A 42 5.79 -14.83 -17.09
C VAL A 42 5.66 -14.24 -18.50
N LYS A 43 5.51 -15.10 -19.49
CA LYS A 43 5.23 -14.68 -20.87
C LYS A 43 3.71 -14.73 -21.09
N LEU A 44 3.09 -13.57 -21.32
CA LEU A 44 1.66 -13.43 -21.60
C LEU A 44 1.49 -12.63 -22.89
N SER A 45 0.66 -13.13 -23.81
CA SER A 45 0.40 -12.50 -25.11
C SER A 45 1.70 -12.17 -25.89
N GLY A 46 2.74 -13.02 -25.75
CA GLY A 46 4.03 -12.83 -26.41
C GLY A 46 5.01 -11.89 -25.69
N GLU A 47 4.59 -11.18 -24.67
CA GLU A 47 5.40 -10.23 -23.88
C GLU A 47 5.80 -10.80 -22.52
N GLU A 48 7.02 -10.49 -22.06
CA GLU A 48 7.43 -10.78 -20.70
C GLU A 48 6.80 -9.75 -19.75
N ARG A 49 6.12 -10.28 -18.72
CA ARG A 49 5.47 -9.47 -17.68
C ARG A 49 5.91 -9.91 -16.31
N ALA A 50 6.26 -8.95 -15.48
CA ALA A 50 6.56 -9.18 -14.09
C ALA A 50 5.27 -9.03 -13.26
N LEU A 51 4.94 -10.08 -12.51
CA LEU A 51 3.74 -10.16 -11.70
C LEU A 51 4.10 -10.35 -10.22
N TYR A 52 3.27 -9.81 -9.36
CA TYR A 52 3.27 -10.11 -7.93
C TYR A 52 2.11 -11.05 -7.60
N VAL A 53 2.43 -12.20 -7.04
CA VAL A 53 1.47 -13.20 -6.57
C VAL A 53 1.49 -13.21 -5.05
N LYS A 54 0.36 -12.85 -4.43
CA LYS A 54 0.19 -12.85 -2.98
C LYS A 54 -0.76 -13.96 -2.59
N ARG A 55 -0.24 -15.02 -1.96
CA ARG A 55 -1.01 -16.14 -1.42
C ARG A 55 -1.37 -15.85 0.04
N TYR A 56 -2.64 -16.03 0.36
CA TYR A 56 -3.18 -15.96 1.71
C TYR A 56 -3.54 -17.37 2.19
N ASN A 57 -3.00 -17.76 3.32
CA ASN A 57 -3.26 -19.05 3.95
C ASN A 57 -4.21 -18.89 5.13
N PRO A 58 -5.24 -19.73 5.28
CA PRO A 58 -6.02 -19.80 6.50
C PRO A 58 -5.13 -20.26 7.65
N PHE A 59 -5.03 -19.47 8.69
CA PHE A 59 -4.11 -19.70 9.80
C PHE A 59 -4.76 -20.35 11.03
N SER A 60 -6.10 -20.51 11.04
CA SER A 60 -6.84 -21.17 12.13
C SER A 60 -8.12 -21.83 11.64
N PHE A 61 -8.58 -22.84 12.37
CA PHE A 61 -9.84 -23.53 12.09
C PHE A 61 -11.04 -22.56 12.14
N ARG A 62 -11.06 -21.66 13.12
CA ARG A 62 -12.07 -20.60 13.20
C ARG A 62 -12.10 -19.74 11.95
N TYR A 63 -10.95 -19.36 11.41
CA TYR A 63 -10.88 -18.58 10.16
C TYR A 63 -11.47 -19.37 8.98
N ARG A 64 -11.25 -20.70 8.91
CA ARG A 64 -11.85 -21.55 7.88
C ARG A 64 -13.37 -21.57 7.96
N ILE A 65 -13.95 -21.72 9.16
CA ILE A 65 -15.41 -21.67 9.36
C ILE A 65 -15.95 -20.30 8.97
N PHE A 66 -15.35 -19.21 9.46
CA PHE A 66 -15.79 -17.84 9.07
C PHE A 66 -15.63 -17.56 7.58
N SER A 67 -14.77 -18.29 6.86
CA SER A 67 -14.61 -18.13 5.41
C SER A 67 -15.80 -18.63 4.59
N LEU A 68 -16.72 -19.39 5.18
CA LEU A 68 -17.97 -19.81 4.51
C LEU A 68 -18.82 -18.60 4.12
N ILE A 69 -18.83 -17.55 4.95
CA ILE A 69 -19.60 -16.32 4.75
C ILE A 69 -18.71 -15.07 4.54
N GLY A 70 -17.44 -15.15 4.93
CA GLY A 70 -16.48 -14.06 4.85
C GLY A 70 -15.71 -14.03 3.52
N ARG A 71 -15.24 -12.84 3.12
CA ARG A 71 -14.37 -12.69 1.95
C ARG A 71 -12.93 -13.08 2.30
N SER A 72 -12.26 -13.77 1.36
CA SER A 72 -10.82 -14.04 1.46
C SER A 72 -9.95 -12.78 1.42
N GLY A 73 -8.66 -12.92 1.76
CA GLY A 73 -7.67 -11.84 1.60
C GLY A 73 -7.56 -11.37 0.16
N ALA A 74 -7.61 -12.30 -0.80
CA ALA A 74 -7.55 -11.99 -2.22
C ALA A 74 -8.75 -11.16 -2.70
N LEU A 75 -9.97 -11.55 -2.34
CA LEU A 75 -11.17 -10.77 -2.69
C LEU A 75 -11.22 -9.41 -1.99
N ARG A 76 -10.71 -9.31 -0.76
CA ARG A 76 -10.58 -8.00 -0.09
C ARG A 76 -9.58 -7.11 -0.82
N SER A 77 -8.45 -7.67 -1.29
CA SER A 77 -7.46 -6.91 -2.07
C SER A 77 -8.01 -6.45 -3.40
N LEU A 78 -8.73 -7.32 -4.13
CA LEU A 78 -9.38 -6.93 -5.38
C LEU A 78 -10.40 -5.81 -5.16
N ARG A 79 -11.24 -5.93 -4.13
CA ARG A 79 -12.19 -4.87 -3.78
C ARG A 79 -11.49 -3.56 -3.41
N GLY A 80 -10.38 -3.64 -2.68
CA GLY A 80 -9.54 -2.47 -2.37
C GLY A 80 -9.02 -1.80 -3.63
N ALA A 81 -8.55 -2.58 -4.61
CA ALA A 81 -8.11 -2.07 -5.91
C ALA A 81 -9.25 -1.38 -6.67
N CYS A 82 -10.46 -1.97 -6.71
CA CYS A 82 -11.63 -1.35 -7.33
C CYS A 82 -11.98 0.00 -6.66
N VAL A 83 -11.98 0.06 -5.32
CA VAL A 83 -12.24 1.31 -4.57
C VAL A 83 -11.23 2.40 -4.93
N LEU A 84 -9.94 2.05 -5.09
CA LEU A 84 -8.91 3.00 -5.48
C LEU A 84 -9.06 3.43 -6.94
N ALA A 85 -9.36 2.49 -7.86
CA ALA A 85 -9.57 2.77 -9.27
C ALA A 85 -10.74 3.75 -9.49
N GLU A 86 -11.89 3.52 -8.84
CA GLU A 86 -13.03 4.43 -8.86
C GLU A 86 -12.70 5.83 -8.32
N ALA A 87 -11.74 5.91 -7.42
CA ALA A 87 -11.25 7.16 -6.85
C ALA A 87 -10.08 7.77 -7.64
N SER A 88 -9.65 7.16 -8.75
CA SER A 88 -8.47 7.55 -9.53
C SER A 88 -7.20 7.66 -8.67
N ILE A 89 -7.05 6.77 -7.68
CA ILE A 89 -5.86 6.67 -6.82
C ILE A 89 -5.02 5.50 -7.33
N PRO A 90 -3.73 5.74 -7.68
CA PRO A 90 -2.90 4.72 -8.29
C PRO A 90 -2.62 3.53 -7.35
N THR A 91 -2.64 2.34 -7.91
CA THR A 91 -2.18 1.09 -7.30
C THR A 91 -1.64 0.16 -8.38
N ALA A 92 -0.97 -0.93 -8.00
CA ALA A 92 -0.63 -1.99 -8.94
C ALA A 92 -1.88 -2.51 -9.65
N ALA A 93 -1.82 -2.67 -10.98
CA ALA A 93 -2.97 -3.14 -11.75
C ALA A 93 -3.38 -4.55 -11.28
N PRO A 94 -4.60 -4.73 -10.75
CA PRO A 94 -5.07 -6.05 -10.34
C PRO A 94 -5.38 -6.88 -11.59
N LEU A 95 -4.89 -8.12 -11.62
CA LEU A 95 -5.14 -9.06 -12.71
C LEU A 95 -6.15 -10.12 -12.31
N ALA A 96 -6.00 -10.73 -11.13
CA ALA A 96 -6.89 -11.77 -10.68
C ALA A 96 -6.99 -11.86 -9.15
N ALA A 97 -8.12 -12.38 -8.67
CA ALA A 97 -8.30 -12.89 -7.32
C ALA A 97 -8.92 -14.28 -7.41
N VAL A 98 -8.19 -15.29 -6.96
CA VAL A 98 -8.59 -16.70 -7.04
C VAL A 98 -8.76 -17.24 -5.63
N GLU A 99 -9.81 -18.02 -5.41
CA GLU A 99 -10.07 -18.76 -4.15
C GLU A 99 -10.05 -20.27 -4.42
N GLU A 100 -9.31 -20.99 -3.63
CA GLU A 100 -9.42 -22.42 -3.55
C GLU A 100 -10.22 -22.82 -2.32
N ARG A 101 -11.26 -23.60 -2.52
CA ARG A 101 -12.16 -24.04 -1.46
C ARG A 101 -12.25 -25.56 -1.41
N LEU A 102 -12.27 -26.11 -0.20
CA LEU A 102 -12.50 -27.53 0.06
C LEU A 102 -13.72 -27.63 0.96
N PHE A 103 -14.75 -28.36 0.53
CA PHE A 103 -16.05 -28.44 1.21
C PHE A 103 -16.63 -27.06 1.57
N GLY A 104 -16.54 -26.10 0.64
CA GLY A 104 -17.01 -24.72 0.84
C GLY A 104 -16.09 -23.83 1.68
N MET A 105 -15.21 -24.41 2.49
CA MET A 105 -14.24 -23.67 3.32
C MET A 105 -13.02 -23.22 2.51
N LEU A 106 -12.52 -22.03 2.79
CA LEU A 106 -11.30 -21.52 2.15
C LEU A 106 -10.09 -22.38 2.51
N SER A 107 -9.42 -22.93 1.49
CA SER A 107 -8.12 -23.58 1.60
C SER A 107 -6.98 -22.59 1.47
N LYS A 108 -7.02 -21.76 0.44
CA LYS A 108 -6.09 -20.65 0.16
C LYS A 108 -6.72 -19.65 -0.80
N SER A 109 -6.15 -18.48 -0.92
CA SER A 109 -6.56 -17.52 -1.95
C SER A 109 -5.36 -16.74 -2.46
N PHE A 110 -5.45 -16.32 -3.73
CA PHE A 110 -4.36 -15.64 -4.44
C PHE A 110 -4.85 -14.31 -5.01
N PHE A 111 -4.05 -13.30 -4.82
CA PHE A 111 -4.21 -12.01 -5.48
C PHE A 111 -3.01 -11.78 -6.40
N VAL A 112 -3.28 -11.57 -7.69
CA VAL A 112 -2.28 -11.35 -8.73
C VAL A 112 -2.38 -9.91 -9.20
N SER A 113 -1.26 -9.22 -9.25
CA SER A 113 -1.15 -7.86 -9.78
C SER A 113 0.09 -7.69 -10.64
N GLU A 114 0.07 -6.71 -11.52
CA GLU A 114 1.27 -6.31 -12.26
C GLU A 114 2.30 -5.66 -11.35
N GLU A 115 3.57 -5.73 -11.74
CA GLU A 115 4.64 -4.99 -11.09
C GLU A 115 4.51 -3.49 -11.38
N ILE A 116 4.83 -2.67 -10.39
CA ILE A 116 5.04 -1.23 -10.56
C ILE A 116 6.50 -1.03 -10.96
N ALA A 117 6.76 -0.94 -12.27
CA ALA A 117 8.12 -0.82 -12.80
C ALA A 117 8.84 0.42 -12.24
N GLY A 118 10.10 0.25 -11.85
CA GLY A 118 10.93 1.34 -11.30
C GLY A 118 10.49 1.88 -9.95
N GLY A 119 9.51 1.22 -9.30
CA GLY A 119 9.01 1.64 -8.01
C GLY A 119 9.92 1.24 -6.85
N GLN A 120 10.09 2.15 -5.91
CA GLN A 120 10.71 1.93 -4.59
C GLN A 120 9.70 2.23 -3.49
N THR A 121 9.83 1.61 -2.32
CA THR A 121 9.01 2.02 -1.17
C THR A 121 9.31 3.46 -0.78
N ALA A 122 8.34 4.17 -0.20
CA ALA A 122 8.49 5.60 0.07
C ALA A 122 9.67 5.92 0.99
N ASP A 123 10.00 5.03 1.94
CA ASP A 123 11.18 5.13 2.79
C ASP A 123 12.48 4.90 2.02
N SER A 124 12.57 3.82 1.21
CA SER A 124 13.75 3.54 0.38
C SER A 124 14.00 4.68 -0.61
N TYR A 125 12.96 5.15 -1.29
CA TYR A 125 13.06 6.28 -2.21
C TYR A 125 13.58 7.56 -1.50
N TRP A 126 13.04 7.86 -0.32
CA TRP A 126 13.49 9.00 0.46
C TRP A 126 14.96 8.87 0.86
N ILE A 127 15.34 7.72 1.42
CA ILE A 127 16.70 7.49 1.94
C ILE A 127 17.73 7.48 0.81
N GLU A 128 17.45 6.77 -0.28
CA GLU A 128 18.43 6.54 -1.36
C GLU A 128 18.48 7.68 -2.37
N GLN A 129 17.34 8.34 -2.64
CA GLN A 129 17.23 9.31 -3.72
C GLN A 129 17.19 10.77 -3.26
N LEU A 130 16.72 11.06 -2.03
CA LEU A 130 16.39 12.42 -1.64
C LEU A 130 17.15 12.96 -0.42
N ARG A 131 17.34 12.12 0.61
CA ARG A 131 17.86 12.56 1.91
C ARG A 131 19.18 13.33 1.82
N ASP A 132 20.12 12.82 1.05
CA ASP A 132 21.48 13.35 0.98
C ASP A 132 21.69 14.33 -0.20
N ARG A 133 20.67 14.59 -1.01
CA ARG A 133 20.75 15.60 -2.08
C ARG A 133 20.86 17.00 -1.48
N ARG A 134 21.95 17.68 -1.80
CA ARG A 134 22.25 19.04 -1.32
C ARG A 134 21.78 20.12 -2.32
N GLY A 135 21.82 21.38 -1.89
CA GLY A 135 21.52 22.55 -2.72
C GLY A 135 20.04 22.76 -3.04
N ALA A 136 19.78 23.74 -3.89
CA ALA A 136 18.41 24.17 -4.24
C ALA A 136 17.62 23.08 -4.96
N GLN A 137 18.28 22.27 -5.80
CA GLN A 137 17.63 21.17 -6.52
C GLN A 137 17.20 20.05 -5.55
N GLY A 138 18.07 19.63 -4.63
CA GLY A 138 17.72 18.65 -3.62
C GLY A 138 16.57 19.11 -2.72
N PHE A 139 16.56 20.38 -2.35
CA PHE A 139 15.45 20.98 -1.61
C PHE A 139 14.13 20.93 -2.39
N ARG A 140 14.14 21.28 -3.69
CA ARG A 140 12.94 21.20 -4.55
C ARG A 140 12.40 19.78 -4.65
N PHE A 141 13.28 18.79 -4.87
CA PHE A 141 12.88 17.38 -4.99
C PHE A 141 12.27 16.83 -3.70
N ARG A 142 12.87 17.12 -2.54
CA ARG A 142 12.28 16.74 -1.25
C ARG A 142 10.90 17.36 -1.04
N ARG A 143 10.71 18.62 -1.44
CA ARG A 143 9.40 19.28 -1.34
C ARG A 143 8.38 18.69 -2.30
N ALA A 144 8.76 18.39 -3.54
CA ALA A 144 7.88 17.74 -4.52
C ALA A 144 7.41 16.37 -4.03
N PHE A 145 8.31 15.56 -3.48
CA PHE A 145 7.97 14.28 -2.86
C PHE A 145 6.97 14.45 -1.71
N LEU A 146 7.23 15.34 -0.77
CA LEU A 146 6.36 15.54 0.39
C LEU A 146 5.00 16.13 0.02
N ASP A 147 4.93 17.01 -0.97
CA ASP A 147 3.67 17.55 -1.48
C ASP A 147 2.85 16.46 -2.20
N GLY A 148 3.49 15.67 -3.06
CA GLY A 148 2.84 14.53 -3.72
C GLY A 148 2.31 13.50 -2.73
N LEU A 149 3.11 13.15 -1.70
CA LEU A 149 2.70 12.25 -0.63
C LEU A 149 1.51 12.82 0.16
N ALA A 150 1.57 14.10 0.53
CA ALA A 150 0.48 14.78 1.22
C ALA A 150 -0.79 14.84 0.36
N SER A 151 -0.65 15.03 -0.95
CA SER A 151 -1.74 15.01 -1.92
C SER A 151 -2.41 13.63 -2.00
N LEU A 152 -1.63 12.53 -1.97
CA LEU A 152 -2.15 11.17 -1.87
C LEU A 152 -3.04 11.00 -0.62
N PHE A 153 -2.53 11.40 0.56
CA PHE A 153 -3.29 11.32 1.82
C PHE A 153 -4.56 12.18 1.79
N ARG A 154 -4.45 13.40 1.26
CA ARG A 154 -5.59 14.31 1.10
C ARG A 154 -6.64 13.70 0.16
N SER A 155 -6.22 13.11 -0.95
CA SER A 155 -7.10 12.47 -1.93
C SER A 155 -7.85 11.26 -1.34
N LEU A 156 -7.17 10.38 -0.60
CA LEU A 156 -7.78 9.29 0.15
C LEU A 156 -8.85 9.80 1.11
N HIS A 157 -8.47 10.76 1.94
CA HIS A 157 -9.32 11.25 3.03
C HIS A 157 -10.51 12.09 2.53
N ALA A 158 -10.36 12.84 1.44
CA ALA A 158 -11.45 13.59 0.82
C ALA A 158 -12.52 12.67 0.22
N ARG A 159 -12.10 11.51 -0.30
CA ARG A 159 -12.99 10.46 -0.86
C ARG A 159 -13.49 9.46 0.18
N ALA A 160 -13.29 9.77 1.48
CA ALA A 160 -13.63 8.90 2.61
C ALA A 160 -13.05 7.48 2.50
N ILE A 161 -11.88 7.33 1.90
CA ILE A 161 -11.15 6.06 1.80
C ILE A 161 -10.21 5.94 2.99
N TYR A 162 -10.28 4.79 3.66
CA TYR A 162 -9.42 4.41 4.76
C TYR A 162 -8.53 3.24 4.35
N HIS A 163 -7.24 3.37 4.60
CA HIS A 163 -6.27 2.30 4.48
C HIS A 163 -5.83 1.85 5.86
N ASN A 164 -6.05 0.58 6.21
CA ASN A 164 -5.83 0.12 7.58
C ASN A 164 -4.35 0.15 8.02
N ASP A 165 -3.40 -0.03 7.08
CA ASP A 165 -1.94 -0.06 7.32
C ASP A 165 -1.20 0.87 6.35
N LEU A 166 -1.44 2.19 6.45
CA LEU A 166 -0.87 3.23 5.56
C LEU A 166 0.50 3.70 6.07
N LYS A 167 1.49 2.83 5.96
CA LYS A 167 2.91 3.11 6.25
C LYS A 167 3.72 3.21 4.96
N ASP A 168 4.95 3.69 5.06
CA ASP A 168 5.90 3.88 3.95
C ASP A 168 6.13 2.63 3.09
N ALA A 169 6.30 1.46 3.73
CA ALA A 169 6.46 0.18 3.04
C ALA A 169 5.22 -0.23 2.19
N ASN A 170 4.07 0.40 2.41
CA ASN A 170 2.83 0.16 1.65
C ASN A 170 2.53 1.30 0.66
N ILE A 171 3.50 2.17 0.42
CA ILE A 171 3.45 3.26 -0.57
C ILE A 171 4.66 3.12 -1.48
N MET A 172 4.43 2.88 -2.78
CA MET A 172 5.49 2.90 -3.79
C MET A 172 5.61 4.29 -4.39
N ALA A 173 6.84 4.75 -4.55
CA ALA A 173 7.21 5.98 -5.22
C ALA A 173 7.92 5.65 -6.54
N VAL A 174 7.48 6.26 -7.63
CA VAL A 174 8.06 6.13 -8.97
C VAL A 174 8.46 7.52 -9.43
N SER A 175 9.73 7.71 -9.78
CA SER A 175 10.18 8.94 -10.45
C SER A 175 9.55 9.01 -11.84
N MET A 176 8.95 10.14 -12.17
CA MET A 176 8.30 10.30 -13.47
C MET A 176 9.25 10.90 -14.50
N ASP A 177 10.00 11.94 -14.09
CA ASP A 177 10.89 12.70 -14.96
C ASP A 177 12.09 13.25 -14.17
N ASN A 178 13.03 13.90 -14.86
CA ASN A 178 14.19 14.54 -14.26
C ASN A 178 13.87 15.84 -13.48
N ASP A 179 12.62 16.28 -13.47
CA ASP A 179 12.15 17.46 -12.73
C ASP A 179 11.89 17.19 -11.24
N GLY A 180 11.96 15.90 -10.83
CA GLY A 180 11.72 15.45 -9.47
C GLY A 180 10.26 15.15 -9.15
N SER A 181 9.39 15.08 -10.17
CA SER A 181 8.01 14.64 -9.98
C SER A 181 7.97 13.15 -9.60
N VAL A 182 7.12 12.83 -8.64
CA VAL A 182 6.99 11.47 -8.08
C VAL A 182 5.53 11.04 -8.10
N LYS A 183 5.27 9.89 -8.70
CA LYS A 183 3.96 9.25 -8.67
C LYS A 183 3.93 8.20 -7.55
N PHE A 184 2.89 8.27 -6.73
CA PHE A 184 2.70 7.34 -5.62
C PHE A 184 1.64 6.31 -5.94
N PHE A 185 1.91 5.06 -5.54
CA PHE A 185 0.99 3.93 -5.69
C PHE A 185 0.78 3.27 -4.33
N LEU A 186 -0.44 2.85 -4.04
CA LEU A 186 -0.75 2.13 -2.81
C LEU A 186 -0.59 0.63 -2.98
N LEU A 187 -0.05 -0.02 -1.96
CA LEU A 187 0.10 -1.46 -1.82
C LEU A 187 -0.73 -1.98 -0.65
N ASP A 188 -0.77 -3.32 -0.50
CA ASP A 188 -1.46 -4.04 0.59
C ASP A 188 -2.94 -3.66 0.73
N LEU A 189 -3.68 -3.85 -0.34
CA LEU A 189 -5.04 -3.36 -0.54
C LEU A 189 -6.11 -4.07 0.29
N GLU A 190 -5.76 -5.15 1.02
CA GLU A 190 -6.67 -5.94 1.85
C GLU A 190 -7.42 -5.08 2.89
N GLY A 191 -6.73 -4.06 3.40
CA GLY A 191 -7.26 -3.13 4.40
C GLY A 191 -7.90 -1.86 3.85
N VAL A 192 -8.00 -1.72 2.53
CA VAL A 192 -8.61 -0.54 1.88
C VAL A 192 -10.12 -0.66 1.91
N GLN A 193 -10.80 0.40 2.34
CA GLN A 193 -12.25 0.43 2.39
C GLN A 193 -12.79 1.86 2.19
N ARG A 194 -13.87 1.99 1.41
CA ARG A 194 -14.64 3.21 1.35
C ARG A 194 -15.57 3.29 2.54
N CYS A 195 -15.58 4.39 3.26
CA CYS A 195 -16.44 4.66 4.41
C CYS A 195 -17.56 5.61 3.97
N ARG A 196 -18.73 5.55 4.64
CA ARG A 196 -19.75 6.60 4.47
C ARG A 196 -19.19 7.98 4.88
N ARG A 197 -18.42 8.01 5.95
CA ARG A 197 -17.70 9.19 6.45
C ARG A 197 -16.39 8.75 7.09
N LEU A 198 -15.28 9.40 6.72
CA LEU A 198 -14.00 9.14 7.34
C LEU A 198 -13.89 9.94 8.65
N THR A 199 -13.83 9.22 9.76
CA THR A 199 -13.74 9.84 11.11
C THR A 199 -12.36 10.49 11.32
N HIS A 200 -12.30 11.52 12.18
CA HIS A 200 -11.04 12.14 12.60
C HIS A 200 -10.03 11.10 13.13
N ARG A 201 -10.51 10.16 13.97
CA ARG A 201 -9.67 9.07 14.50
C ARG A 201 -8.98 8.24 13.41
N ARG A 202 -9.67 7.92 12.29
CA ARG A 202 -9.10 7.18 11.16
C ARG A 202 -8.10 8.03 10.38
N ARG A 203 -8.38 9.33 10.17
CA ARG A 203 -7.43 10.27 9.56
C ARG A 203 -6.13 10.35 10.36
N VAL A 204 -6.25 10.60 11.68
CA VAL A 204 -5.09 10.63 12.59
C VAL A 204 -4.33 9.32 12.57
N LYS A 205 -5.02 8.16 12.55
CA LYS A 205 -4.34 6.86 12.48
C LYS A 205 -3.45 6.73 11.23
N ASN A 206 -3.95 7.10 10.05
CA ASN A 206 -3.15 7.03 8.82
C ASN A 206 -1.93 7.97 8.88
N ILE A 207 -2.10 9.19 9.39
CA ILE A 207 -0.97 10.12 9.53
C ILE A 207 0.04 9.62 10.57
N VAL A 208 -0.40 9.03 11.67
CA VAL A 208 0.49 8.43 12.68
C VAL A 208 1.29 7.26 12.09
N GLN A 209 0.69 6.45 11.22
CA GLN A 209 1.40 5.34 10.60
C GLN A 209 2.59 5.83 9.77
N ILE A 210 2.40 6.83 8.90
CA ILE A 210 3.51 7.40 8.12
C ILE A 210 4.48 8.23 8.97
N TYR A 211 3.99 8.92 10.01
CA TYR A 211 4.83 9.68 10.94
C TYR A 211 5.81 8.78 11.69
N ARG A 212 5.39 7.57 12.10
CA ARG A 212 6.21 6.61 12.86
C ARG A 212 7.17 5.80 12.00
N THR A 213 7.06 5.87 10.70
CA THR A 213 7.93 5.20 9.74
C THR A 213 8.72 6.24 8.96
N LEU A 214 8.27 6.70 7.82
CA LEU A 214 8.97 7.72 7.03
C LEU A 214 9.30 8.98 7.86
N GLY A 215 8.40 9.41 8.75
CA GLY A 215 8.58 10.61 9.57
C GLY A 215 9.85 10.61 10.43
N THR A 216 10.39 9.43 10.79
CA THR A 216 11.65 9.32 11.54
C THR A 216 12.87 9.74 10.70
N HIS A 217 12.77 9.73 9.39
CA HIS A 217 13.80 10.14 8.44
C HIS A 217 13.65 11.61 8.02
N LEU A 218 12.58 12.28 8.45
CA LEU A 218 12.28 13.67 8.11
C LEU A 218 12.71 14.63 9.22
N SER A 219 13.28 15.78 8.85
CA SER A 219 13.44 16.90 9.76
C SER A 219 12.09 17.46 10.22
N ARG A 220 12.07 18.19 11.33
CA ARG A 220 10.85 18.85 11.85
C ARG A 220 10.22 19.80 10.83
N SER A 221 11.03 20.51 10.05
CA SER A 221 10.55 21.41 9.00
C SER A 221 9.88 20.66 7.85
N GLU A 222 10.41 19.49 7.46
CA GLU A 222 9.83 18.61 6.44
C GLU A 222 8.52 17.96 6.92
N GLN A 223 8.46 17.51 8.17
CA GLN A 223 7.22 17.03 8.79
C GLN A 223 6.14 18.11 8.81
N LEU A 224 6.50 19.35 9.18
CA LEU A 224 5.58 20.49 9.17
C LEU A 224 5.15 20.84 7.75
N PHE A 225 6.06 20.75 6.78
CA PHE A 225 5.74 20.98 5.36
C PHE A 225 4.73 19.94 4.84
N PHE A 226 4.92 18.66 5.13
CA PHE A 226 3.95 17.62 4.80
C PHE A 226 2.56 17.95 5.39
N LEU A 227 2.49 18.33 6.68
CA LEU A 227 1.22 18.72 7.31
C LEU A 227 0.61 19.96 6.68
N LYS A 228 1.43 20.95 6.28
CA LYS A 228 0.96 22.13 5.54
C LYS A 228 0.30 21.73 4.21
N CYS A 229 0.96 20.90 3.42
CA CYS A 229 0.43 20.40 2.16
C CYS A 229 -0.83 19.54 2.36
N TYR A 230 -0.84 18.69 3.40
CA TYR A 230 -2.00 17.84 3.72
C TYR A 230 -3.23 18.65 4.15
N LEU A 231 -3.07 19.64 5.02
CA LEU A 231 -4.16 20.53 5.46
C LEU A 231 -4.59 21.55 4.40
N SER A 232 -3.70 21.88 3.46
CA SER A 232 -3.94 22.84 2.38
C SER A 232 -4.51 24.17 2.94
N THR A 233 -5.65 24.63 2.45
CA THR A 233 -6.32 25.87 2.89
C THR A 233 -6.63 25.87 4.40
N SER A 234 -6.90 24.73 5.02
CA SER A 234 -7.16 24.60 6.45
C SER A 234 -5.93 24.80 7.34
N PHE A 235 -4.70 24.87 6.75
CA PHE A 235 -3.46 25.08 7.51
C PHE A 235 -3.41 26.45 8.21
N GLY A 236 -4.07 27.46 7.65
CA GLY A 236 -4.22 28.79 8.25
C GLY A 236 -5.00 28.78 9.56
N SER A 237 -5.87 27.80 9.79
CA SER A 237 -6.57 27.63 11.07
C SER A 237 -5.61 27.13 12.15
N GLY A 238 -5.11 28.03 12.97
CA GLY A 238 -4.19 27.69 14.07
C GLY A 238 -4.75 26.65 15.05
N ARG A 239 -6.07 26.61 15.25
CA ARG A 239 -6.75 25.64 16.10
C ARG A 239 -6.71 24.24 15.49
N LEU A 240 -7.19 24.06 14.26
CA LEU A 240 -7.21 22.76 13.56
C LEU A 240 -5.81 22.16 13.45
N LYS A 241 -4.80 22.99 13.13
CA LYS A 241 -3.41 22.57 13.06
C LYS A 241 -2.90 22.06 14.41
N ARG A 242 -3.10 22.83 15.51
CA ARG A 242 -2.66 22.44 16.85
C ARG A 242 -3.35 21.15 17.32
N ASP A 243 -4.65 21.04 17.10
CA ASP A 243 -5.42 19.86 17.49
C ASP A 243 -4.95 18.61 16.76
N LEU A 244 -4.71 18.71 15.45
CA LEU A 244 -4.20 17.60 14.65
C LEU A 244 -2.78 17.17 15.11
N ILE A 245 -1.86 18.12 15.29
CA ILE A 245 -0.49 17.84 15.77
C ILE A 245 -0.54 17.17 17.15
N ARG A 246 -1.31 17.73 18.09
CA ARG A 246 -1.49 17.14 19.43
C ARG A 246 -2.00 15.72 19.37
N ASP A 247 -3.00 15.43 18.52
CA ASP A 247 -3.61 14.11 18.43
C ASP A 247 -2.66 13.09 17.76
N ILE A 248 -1.85 13.54 16.79
CA ILE A 248 -0.79 12.72 16.17
C ILE A 248 0.25 12.34 17.24
N LEU A 249 0.81 13.31 17.94
CA LEU A 249 1.85 13.08 18.95
C LEU A 249 1.33 12.19 20.09
N LYS A 250 0.15 12.49 20.65
CA LYS A 250 -0.49 11.68 21.70
C LYS A 250 -0.73 10.23 21.27
N ARG A 251 -1.06 10.01 20.00
CA ARG A 251 -1.30 8.65 19.49
C ARG A 251 0.00 7.93 19.18
N ALA A 252 1.02 8.62 18.67
CA ALA A 252 2.33 8.06 18.43
C ALA A 252 2.95 7.55 19.73
N SER A 253 3.02 8.37 20.77
CA SER A 253 3.58 7.99 22.08
C SER A 253 2.87 6.81 22.74
N ARG A 254 1.54 6.70 22.62
CA ARG A 254 0.78 5.54 23.15
C ARG A 254 1.15 4.23 22.47
N VAL A 255 1.41 4.25 21.17
CA VAL A 255 1.79 3.04 20.42
C VAL A 255 3.22 2.62 20.76
N ASP A 256 4.12 3.57 21.05
CA ASP A 256 5.49 3.29 21.47
C ASP A 256 5.51 2.68 22.87
N ALA A 257 4.75 3.23 23.82
CA ALA A 257 4.62 2.68 25.18
C ALA A 257 4.07 1.23 25.19
N VAL A 258 3.10 0.91 24.29
CA VAL A 258 2.57 -0.46 24.17
C VAL A 258 3.64 -1.41 23.59
N LYS A 259 4.47 -0.97 22.63
CA LYS A 259 5.56 -1.81 22.09
C LYS A 259 6.63 -2.12 23.17
N GLU A 260 7.01 -1.13 23.96
CA GLU A 260 7.98 -1.30 25.05
C GLU A 260 7.47 -2.28 26.13
N SER A 261 6.16 -2.32 26.40
CA SER A 261 5.56 -3.26 27.37
C SER A 261 5.54 -4.72 26.90
N TYR A 262 5.68 -4.98 25.59
CA TYR A 262 5.78 -6.35 25.03
C TYR A 262 7.23 -6.84 24.86
N VAL A 263 8.22 -5.98 25.07
CA VAL A 263 9.66 -6.31 24.95
C VAL A 263 10.30 -6.58 26.33
N ARG A 264 9.57 -6.26 27.40
CA ARG A 264 9.92 -6.65 28.77
C ARG A 264 9.21 -7.95 29.17
#